data_d969e1aec8c02ed24addef3637b8381d
#
_entry.id   d969e1aec8c02ed24addef3637b8381d
#
_cell.length_a   1.000
_cell.length_b   1.000
_cell.length_c   1.000
_cell.angle_alpha   90.00
_cell.angle_beta   90.00
_cell.angle_gamma   90.00
#
_symmetry.space_group_name_H-M   'P 1'
#
loop_
_entity.id
_entity.type
_entity.pdbx_description
1 polymer ?
#
loop_
_entity_poly.entity_id
_entity_poly.type
_entity_poly.pdbx_seq_one_letter_code
_entity_poly.pdbx_strand_id
1 'polypeptide(L)'
;MLEFYKEPGITPLEFINTIKKQYTDKKICYTARLDPMARGIIPVLFGDECKNMHLYTNLSKTYEVKVMIGYKTDSDDVLGILENSQNKNTITLDDIVLNYKSYFEVENEITITQKYHYFSTKALLARSKNKNNTNEDYTHDVKLFSSKIIDSGELDFKEWIDECITIIDKVDKTKDFRQKEIIEQWHKIKNTNINMKIHYITLQLHVGSGFFVRQYIRDISDTIGIPLMCYDIHRTSISF
;
A
#
# COMPACT_ATOMS: atom_id res chain seq x y z
N MET A 1 6.91 23.07 -8.33
CA MET A 1 6.57 21.83 -7.57
C MET A 1 7.53 21.68 -6.40
N LEU A 2 7.03 21.37 -5.21
CA LEU A 2 7.83 21.02 -4.04
C LEU A 2 7.46 19.59 -3.60
N GLU A 3 8.43 18.89 -3.03
CA GLU A 3 8.24 17.57 -2.48
C GLU A 3 8.11 17.65 -0.96
N PHE A 4 7.07 16.99 -0.43
CA PHE A 4 6.82 16.89 1.00
C PHE A 4 6.75 15.43 1.40
N TYR A 5 7.23 15.13 2.59
CA TYR A 5 7.18 13.78 3.14
C TYR A 5 5.92 13.58 3.98
N LYS A 6 5.16 12.53 3.66
CA LYS A 6 3.97 12.10 4.41
C LYS A 6 4.35 10.92 5.31
N GLU A 7 4.06 11.04 6.59
CA GLU A 7 4.19 9.94 7.56
C GLU A 7 3.05 8.92 7.44
N PRO A 8 3.24 7.66 7.88
CA PRO A 8 2.16 6.69 7.96
C PRO A 8 1.14 7.06 9.06
N GLY A 9 -0.09 6.57 8.92
CA GLY A 9 -1.19 6.87 9.84
C GLY A 9 -1.92 8.19 9.55
N ILE A 10 -1.55 8.91 8.49
CA ILE A 10 -2.17 10.19 8.11
C ILE A 10 -2.84 10.06 6.76
N THR A 11 -4.09 10.50 6.63
CA THR A 11 -4.77 10.53 5.34
C THR A 11 -4.18 11.59 4.41
N PRO A 12 -4.29 11.44 3.07
CA PRO A 12 -3.85 12.48 2.14
C PRO A 12 -4.49 13.84 2.38
N LEU A 13 -5.74 13.86 2.85
CA LEU A 13 -6.46 15.11 3.14
C LEU A 13 -5.91 15.82 4.37
N GLU A 14 -5.65 15.08 5.46
CA GLU A 14 -5.02 15.64 6.66
C GLU A 14 -3.64 16.20 6.33
N PHE A 15 -2.83 15.43 5.59
CA PHE A 15 -1.52 15.84 5.14
C PHE A 15 -1.57 17.17 4.37
N ILE A 16 -2.43 17.29 3.36
CA ILE A 16 -2.56 18.51 2.57
C ILE A 16 -3.07 19.70 3.42
N ASN A 17 -3.96 19.42 4.38
CA ASN A 17 -4.45 20.45 5.29
C ASN A 17 -3.35 20.99 6.22
N THR A 18 -2.38 20.14 6.60
CA THR A 18 -1.20 20.59 7.37
C THR A 18 -0.34 21.55 6.53
N ILE A 19 -0.11 21.22 5.25
CA ILE A 19 0.63 22.11 4.35
C ILE A 19 -0.13 23.42 4.11
N LYS A 20 -1.45 23.36 3.90
CA LYS A 20 -2.28 24.57 3.72
C LYS A 20 -2.17 25.58 4.86
N LYS A 21 -2.01 25.11 6.09
CA LYS A 21 -1.81 26.01 7.26
C LYS A 21 -0.52 26.82 7.18
N GLN A 22 0.50 26.29 6.48
CA GLN A 22 1.79 26.97 6.31
C GLN A 22 1.81 27.91 5.08
N TYR A 23 0.91 27.67 4.12
CA TYR A 23 0.84 28.40 2.84
C TYR A 23 -0.57 28.93 2.59
N THR A 24 -1.06 29.77 3.50
CA THR A 24 -2.47 30.23 3.58
C THR A 24 -2.97 30.94 2.34
N ASP A 25 -2.10 31.71 1.66
CA ASP A 25 -2.48 32.60 0.56
C ASP A 25 -2.36 31.93 -0.83
N LYS A 26 -2.07 30.62 -0.87
CA LYS A 26 -1.85 29.92 -2.13
C LYS A 26 -2.84 28.79 -2.34
N LYS A 27 -3.35 28.68 -3.57
CA LYS A 27 -4.00 27.44 -3.99
C LYS A 27 -3.00 26.30 -3.95
N ILE A 28 -3.39 25.15 -3.41
CA ILE A 28 -2.51 23.98 -3.26
C ILE A 28 -3.22 22.75 -3.84
N CYS A 29 -2.50 21.95 -4.62
CA CYS A 29 -2.93 20.62 -5.04
C CYS A 29 -1.75 19.65 -5.00
N TYR A 30 -2.04 18.35 -4.92
CA TYR A 30 -1.04 17.28 -4.98
C TYR A 30 -1.29 16.38 -6.19
N THR A 31 -0.22 15.81 -6.75
CA THR A 31 -0.29 15.09 -8.02
C THR A 31 -0.40 13.58 -7.85
N ALA A 32 -0.01 13.06 -6.69
CA ALA A 32 -0.01 11.63 -6.41
C ALA A 32 -0.43 11.35 -4.97
N ARG A 33 -1.43 10.51 -4.79
CA ARG A 33 -1.92 10.09 -3.47
C ARG A 33 -1.02 9.00 -2.88
N LEU A 34 -1.05 8.91 -1.56
CA LEU A 34 -0.59 7.78 -0.77
C LEU A 34 -1.72 7.36 0.17
N ASP A 35 -1.92 6.07 0.32
CA ASP A 35 -2.90 5.53 1.27
C ASP A 35 -2.53 5.93 2.72
N PRO A 36 -3.47 5.86 3.69
CA PRO A 36 -3.18 6.25 5.08
C PRO A 36 -1.95 5.52 5.64
N MET A 37 -1.82 4.22 5.37
CA MET A 37 -0.70 3.41 5.88
C MET A 37 0.61 3.59 5.09
N ALA A 38 0.54 4.15 3.87
CA ALA A 38 1.74 4.43 3.08
C ALA A 38 2.43 5.73 3.53
N ARG A 39 3.74 5.79 3.35
CA ARG A 39 4.60 6.94 3.65
C ARG A 39 5.46 7.36 2.46
N GLY A 40 6.07 8.54 2.54
CA GLY A 40 7.04 8.99 1.55
C GLY A 40 6.65 10.27 0.82
N ILE A 41 7.27 10.48 -0.32
CA ILE A 41 7.24 11.74 -1.07
C ILE A 41 5.88 11.95 -1.73
N ILE A 42 5.31 13.15 -1.50
CA ILE A 42 4.12 13.66 -2.21
C ILE A 42 4.49 14.98 -2.87
N PRO A 43 4.40 15.07 -4.21
CA PRO A 43 4.59 16.33 -4.93
C PRO A 43 3.38 17.24 -4.73
N VAL A 44 3.67 18.48 -4.37
CA VAL A 44 2.68 19.52 -4.13
C VAL A 44 2.94 20.70 -5.06
N LEU A 45 1.89 21.18 -5.71
CA LEU A 45 1.88 22.33 -6.60
C LEU A 45 1.22 23.51 -5.92
N PHE A 46 1.69 24.72 -6.24
CA PHE A 46 1.24 25.95 -5.62
C PHE A 46 0.79 26.98 -6.66
N GLY A 47 -0.29 27.70 -6.35
CA GLY A 47 -0.79 28.78 -7.19
C GLY A 47 -1.13 28.34 -8.60
N ASP A 48 -0.53 28.99 -9.59
CA ASP A 48 -0.79 28.74 -11.01
C ASP A 48 -0.26 27.37 -11.51
N GLU A 49 0.76 26.81 -10.85
CA GLU A 49 1.20 25.43 -11.16
C GLU A 49 0.08 24.41 -11.03
N CYS A 50 -0.91 24.65 -10.18
CA CYS A 50 -2.06 23.76 -10.00
C CYS A 50 -2.91 23.60 -11.30
N LYS A 51 -2.84 24.57 -12.22
CA LYS A 51 -3.51 24.49 -13.53
C LYS A 51 -2.85 23.44 -14.42
N ASN A 52 -1.56 23.18 -14.20
CA ASN A 52 -0.73 22.25 -14.97
C ASN A 52 -0.57 20.89 -14.25
N MET A 53 -1.44 20.54 -13.31
CA MET A 53 -1.37 19.29 -12.54
C MET A 53 -1.27 18.05 -13.44
N HIS A 54 -1.91 18.07 -14.61
CA HIS A 54 -1.90 16.96 -15.56
C HIS A 54 -0.49 16.58 -16.05
N LEU A 55 0.46 17.54 -16.12
CA LEU A 55 1.85 17.29 -16.51
C LEU A 55 2.60 16.45 -15.45
N TYR A 56 2.13 16.44 -14.21
CA TYR A 56 2.77 15.78 -13.06
C TYR A 56 2.05 14.50 -12.62
N THR A 57 0.98 14.10 -13.29
CA THR A 57 0.20 12.91 -12.88
C THR A 57 0.76 11.60 -13.43
N ASN A 58 1.45 11.66 -14.58
CA ASN A 58 1.92 10.47 -15.29
C ASN A 58 3.38 10.09 -14.98
N LEU A 59 3.96 10.67 -13.94
CA LEU A 59 5.33 10.39 -13.52
C LEU A 59 5.48 8.95 -13.03
N SER A 60 6.65 8.36 -13.27
CA SER A 60 7.01 7.08 -12.66
C SER A 60 7.27 7.24 -11.17
N LYS A 61 7.21 6.14 -10.41
CA LYS A 61 7.40 6.14 -8.96
C LYS A 61 8.25 4.95 -8.57
N THR A 62 9.11 5.18 -7.58
CA THR A 62 9.82 4.08 -6.92
C THR A 62 9.27 3.90 -5.52
N TYR A 63 9.06 2.63 -5.16
CA TYR A 63 8.60 2.24 -3.83
C TYR A 63 9.54 1.21 -3.24
N GLU A 64 9.71 1.27 -1.92
CA GLU A 64 10.17 0.16 -1.10
C GLU A 64 8.96 -0.38 -0.35
N VAL A 65 8.67 -1.65 -0.54
CA VAL A 65 7.46 -2.28 0.01
C VAL A 65 7.87 -3.45 0.89
N LYS A 66 7.65 -3.32 2.20
CA LYS A 66 7.83 -4.45 3.11
C LYS A 66 6.55 -5.30 3.10
N VAL A 67 6.69 -6.55 2.69
CA VAL A 67 5.61 -7.52 2.52
C VAL A 67 5.74 -8.57 3.62
N MET A 68 4.69 -8.71 4.44
CA MET A 68 4.61 -9.73 5.47
C MET A 68 4.06 -11.03 4.88
N ILE A 69 4.66 -12.14 5.31
CA ILE A 69 4.35 -13.49 4.83
C ILE A 69 3.46 -14.21 5.85
N GLY A 70 2.43 -14.89 5.39
CA GLY A 70 1.53 -15.68 6.22
C GLY A 70 0.29 -14.95 6.74
N TYR A 71 0.14 -13.66 6.43
CA TYR A 71 -1.04 -12.86 6.79
C TYR A 71 -1.62 -12.16 5.57
N LYS A 72 -2.94 -12.03 5.54
CA LYS A 72 -3.69 -11.32 4.51
C LYS A 72 -4.85 -10.55 5.13
N THR A 73 -5.15 -9.39 4.60
CA THR A 73 -6.28 -8.56 5.00
C THR A 73 -7.13 -8.21 3.78
N ASP A 74 -8.37 -7.79 4.01
CA ASP A 74 -9.27 -7.37 2.94
C ASP A 74 -8.82 -6.08 2.22
N SER A 75 -7.93 -5.30 2.84
CA SER A 75 -7.32 -4.10 2.25
C SER A 75 -5.92 -4.33 1.69
N ASP A 76 -5.34 -5.52 1.84
CA ASP A 76 -3.96 -5.88 1.49
C ASP A 76 -2.88 -5.05 2.20
N ASP A 77 -3.26 -4.35 3.26
CA ASP A 77 -2.38 -3.66 4.19
C ASP A 77 -2.87 -3.83 5.63
N VAL A 78 -2.14 -3.29 6.60
CA VAL A 78 -2.46 -3.46 8.03
C VAL A 78 -3.73 -2.72 8.47
N LEU A 79 -4.31 -1.83 7.67
CA LEU A 79 -5.59 -1.14 7.90
C LEU A 79 -6.78 -1.94 7.32
N GLY A 80 -6.70 -3.25 7.35
CA GLY A 80 -7.73 -4.17 6.87
C GLY A 80 -8.15 -5.18 7.93
N ILE A 81 -9.32 -5.76 7.70
CA ILE A 81 -9.83 -6.90 8.46
C ILE A 81 -9.05 -8.14 8.05
N LEU A 82 -8.53 -8.88 9.03
CA LEU A 82 -7.80 -10.12 8.77
C LEU A 82 -8.69 -11.14 8.06
N GLU A 83 -8.23 -11.63 6.93
CA GLU A 83 -8.84 -12.77 6.28
C GLU A 83 -8.45 -14.06 7.02
N ASN A 84 -9.37 -15.04 7.09
CA ASN A 84 -9.09 -16.33 7.72
C ASN A 84 -8.13 -17.15 6.86
N SER A 85 -6.88 -16.75 6.81
CA SER A 85 -5.80 -17.47 6.16
C SER A 85 -5.19 -18.47 7.15
N GLN A 86 -5.87 -19.61 7.34
CA GLN A 86 -5.32 -20.71 8.14
C GLN A 86 -4.33 -21.55 7.34
N ASN A 87 -3.38 -20.97 6.65
CA ASN A 87 -2.21 -21.74 6.24
C ASN A 87 -1.17 -21.67 7.37
N LYS A 88 -1.37 -22.55 8.36
CA LYS A 88 -0.37 -22.91 9.38
C LYS A 88 0.83 -23.67 8.78
N ASN A 89 0.97 -23.70 7.48
CA ASN A 89 2.18 -24.24 6.87
C ASN A 89 3.31 -23.27 7.21
N THR A 90 4.29 -23.77 7.87
CA THR A 90 5.56 -23.11 8.19
C THR A 90 6.32 -22.83 6.89
N ILE A 91 5.82 -21.84 6.12
CA ILE A 91 6.53 -21.34 4.96
C ILE A 91 7.72 -20.57 5.49
N THR A 92 8.89 -21.07 5.19
CA THR A 92 10.12 -20.42 5.59
C THR A 92 10.46 -19.29 4.62
N LEU A 93 11.31 -18.38 5.06
CA LEU A 93 11.84 -17.32 4.20
C LEU A 93 12.61 -17.92 3.02
N ASP A 94 13.37 -19.01 3.26
CA ASP A 94 14.10 -19.72 2.23
C ASP A 94 13.16 -20.30 1.16
N ASP A 95 11.99 -20.83 1.55
CA ASP A 95 10.99 -21.30 0.59
C ASP A 95 10.55 -20.19 -0.35
N ILE A 96 10.30 -18.99 0.18
CA ILE A 96 9.90 -17.82 -0.62
C ILE A 96 11.02 -17.42 -1.57
N VAL A 97 12.23 -17.27 -1.07
CA VAL A 97 13.38 -16.79 -1.86
C VAL A 97 13.81 -17.84 -2.91
N LEU A 98 13.77 -19.13 -2.59
CA LEU A 98 14.21 -20.18 -3.52
C LEU A 98 13.14 -20.55 -4.55
N ASN A 99 11.88 -20.69 -4.13
CA ASN A 99 10.84 -21.28 -4.97
C ASN A 99 9.95 -20.24 -5.65
N TYR A 100 9.81 -19.03 -5.07
CA TYR A 100 8.86 -18.02 -5.54
C TYR A 100 9.52 -16.70 -5.96
N LYS A 101 10.85 -16.59 -5.94
CA LYS A 101 11.59 -15.38 -6.30
C LYS A 101 11.16 -14.79 -7.63
N SER A 102 10.95 -15.64 -8.64
CA SER A 102 10.54 -15.21 -9.99
C SER A 102 9.18 -14.47 -10.06
N TYR A 103 8.32 -14.65 -9.06
CA TYR A 103 7.05 -13.90 -8.96
C TYR A 103 7.24 -12.47 -8.43
N PHE A 104 8.34 -12.24 -7.71
CA PHE A 104 8.66 -10.96 -7.11
C PHE A 104 9.64 -10.13 -7.93
N GLU A 105 10.44 -10.75 -8.80
CA GLU A 105 11.50 -10.07 -9.54
C GLU A 105 11.15 -9.92 -11.03
N VAL A 106 11.25 -8.69 -11.51
CA VAL A 106 11.03 -8.29 -12.90
C VAL A 106 12.19 -7.38 -13.31
N GLU A 107 13.00 -7.83 -14.26
CA GLU A 107 14.19 -7.10 -14.72
C GLU A 107 13.90 -6.14 -15.87
N ASN A 108 12.91 -6.47 -16.71
CA ASN A 108 12.58 -5.69 -17.88
C ASN A 108 11.15 -5.14 -17.78
N GLU A 109 10.92 -3.98 -18.40
CA GLU A 109 9.59 -3.37 -18.44
C GLU A 109 8.55 -4.36 -18.98
N ILE A 110 7.48 -4.52 -18.22
CA ILE A 110 6.29 -5.26 -18.62
C ILE A 110 5.03 -4.42 -18.43
N THR A 111 4.02 -4.69 -19.22
CA THR A 111 2.66 -4.18 -19.00
C THR A 111 1.84 -5.26 -18.32
N ILE A 112 1.23 -4.93 -17.20
CA ILE A 112 0.33 -5.81 -16.48
C ILE A 112 -1.07 -5.21 -16.40
N THR A 113 -2.09 -6.04 -16.48
CA THR A 113 -3.48 -5.63 -16.29
C THR A 113 -3.82 -5.80 -14.81
N GLN A 114 -4.07 -4.70 -14.11
CA GLN A 114 -4.47 -4.72 -12.70
C GLN A 114 -5.95 -4.42 -12.54
N LYS A 115 -6.61 -5.10 -11.61
CA LYS A 115 -7.91 -4.71 -11.09
C LYS A 115 -7.77 -3.42 -10.28
N TYR A 116 -8.80 -2.56 -10.28
CA TYR A 116 -8.83 -1.45 -9.34
C TYR A 116 -8.95 -2.02 -7.92
N HIS A 117 -7.96 -1.72 -7.10
CA HIS A 117 -7.99 -2.15 -5.71
C HIS A 117 -9.31 -1.70 -5.06
N TYR A 118 -9.99 -2.61 -4.36
CA TYR A 118 -11.38 -2.43 -3.89
C TYR A 118 -11.60 -1.13 -3.11
N PHE A 119 -10.68 -0.76 -2.24
CA PHE A 119 -10.75 0.47 -1.44
C PHE A 119 -10.15 1.70 -2.13
N SER A 120 -9.72 1.60 -3.40
CA SER A 120 -9.22 2.76 -4.13
C SER A 120 -10.32 3.74 -4.48
N THR A 121 -9.99 5.03 -4.54
CA THR A 121 -10.92 6.07 -4.99
C THR A 121 -11.45 5.78 -6.41
N LYS A 122 -10.61 5.20 -7.29
CA LYS A 122 -11.02 4.82 -8.64
C LYS A 122 -12.10 3.75 -8.62
N ALA A 123 -11.93 2.69 -7.80
CA ALA A 123 -12.95 1.65 -7.64
C ALA A 123 -14.25 2.19 -7.04
N LEU A 124 -14.16 3.07 -6.04
CA LEU A 124 -15.34 3.72 -5.43
C LEU A 124 -16.12 4.55 -6.46
N LEU A 125 -15.42 5.36 -7.27
CA LEU A 125 -16.04 6.17 -8.32
C LEU A 125 -16.63 5.30 -9.44
N ALA A 126 -15.97 4.21 -9.82
CA ALA A 126 -16.47 3.29 -10.83
C ALA A 126 -17.77 2.62 -10.36
N ARG A 127 -17.80 2.10 -9.13
CA ARG A 127 -19.03 1.52 -8.53
C ARG A 127 -20.16 2.54 -8.39
N SER A 128 -19.85 3.79 -8.06
CA SER A 128 -20.89 4.83 -7.93
C SER A 128 -21.55 5.21 -9.26
N LYS A 129 -20.84 5.04 -10.38
CA LYS A 129 -21.37 5.34 -11.72
C LYS A 129 -22.22 4.20 -12.29
N ASN A 130 -21.89 2.95 -11.97
CA ASN A 130 -22.55 1.73 -12.47
C ASN A 130 -23.42 1.08 -11.39
N LYS A 131 -24.48 1.77 -10.95
CA LYS A 131 -25.40 1.25 -9.92
C LYS A 131 -26.09 -0.07 -10.26
N ASN A 132 -26.12 -0.46 -11.54
CA ASN A 132 -26.83 -1.65 -12.03
C ASN A 132 -25.91 -2.84 -12.34
N ASN A 133 -24.59 -2.72 -12.24
CA ASN A 133 -23.65 -3.80 -12.56
C ASN A 133 -22.76 -4.06 -11.35
N THR A 134 -23.12 -5.07 -10.55
CA THR A 134 -22.48 -5.39 -9.28
C THR A 134 -21.21 -6.23 -9.43
N ASN A 135 -20.85 -6.68 -10.65
CA ASN A 135 -19.80 -7.68 -10.88
C ASN A 135 -18.76 -7.31 -11.96
N GLU A 136 -18.69 -6.07 -12.42
CA GLU A 136 -17.60 -5.70 -13.34
C GLU A 136 -16.30 -5.44 -12.54
N ASP A 137 -15.34 -6.32 -12.72
CA ASP A 137 -13.96 -6.09 -12.31
C ASP A 137 -13.36 -4.99 -13.19
N TYR A 138 -13.33 -3.77 -12.70
CA TYR A 138 -12.67 -2.67 -13.40
C TYR A 138 -11.18 -2.91 -13.43
N THR A 139 -10.63 -3.05 -14.64
CA THR A 139 -9.20 -3.26 -14.86
C THR A 139 -8.59 -2.10 -15.63
N HIS A 140 -7.29 -2.00 -15.58
CA HIS A 140 -6.51 -1.08 -16.40
C HIS A 140 -5.07 -1.58 -16.54
N ASP A 141 -4.46 -1.20 -17.64
CA ASP A 141 -3.08 -1.55 -17.91
C ASP A 141 -2.13 -0.57 -17.22
N VAL A 142 -1.08 -1.10 -16.59
CA VAL A 142 -0.04 -0.35 -15.91
C VAL A 142 1.33 -0.91 -16.26
N LYS A 143 2.35 -0.06 -16.14
CA LYS A 143 3.74 -0.43 -16.37
C LYS A 143 4.41 -0.82 -15.06
N LEU A 144 5.10 -1.94 -15.07
CA LEU A 144 6.09 -2.34 -14.09
C LEU A 144 7.44 -2.31 -14.79
N PHE A 145 8.28 -1.33 -14.46
CA PHE A 145 9.60 -1.19 -15.07
C PHE A 145 10.60 -2.17 -14.49
N SER A 146 10.56 -2.34 -13.17
CA SER A 146 11.35 -3.34 -12.46
C SER A 146 10.76 -3.65 -11.09
N SER A 147 11.04 -4.86 -10.61
CA SER A 147 10.79 -5.30 -9.24
C SER A 147 11.96 -6.15 -8.77
N LYS A 148 12.43 -5.91 -7.55
CA LYS A 148 13.57 -6.64 -6.98
C LYS A 148 13.40 -6.81 -5.49
N ILE A 149 13.74 -7.99 -4.96
CA ILE A 149 13.91 -8.22 -3.53
C ILE A 149 15.22 -7.55 -3.09
N ILE A 150 15.14 -6.57 -2.18
CA ILE A 150 16.31 -5.81 -1.68
C ILE A 150 16.66 -6.16 -0.23
N ASP A 151 15.74 -6.75 0.52
CA ASP A 151 15.93 -7.17 1.90
C ASP A 151 14.95 -8.28 2.24
N SER A 152 15.30 -9.09 3.23
CA SER A 152 14.43 -10.13 3.79
C SER A 152 14.86 -10.47 5.21
N GLY A 153 13.92 -10.90 6.04
CA GLY A 153 14.24 -11.21 7.43
C GLY A 153 13.05 -11.60 8.26
N GLU A 154 13.23 -11.47 9.56
CA GLU A 154 12.24 -11.80 10.58
C GLU A 154 12.05 -10.62 11.54
N LEU A 155 10.82 -10.45 12.02
CA LEU A 155 10.48 -9.52 13.09
C LEU A 155 9.90 -10.30 14.29
N ASP A 156 10.03 -9.74 15.48
CA ASP A 156 9.24 -10.21 16.61
C ASP A 156 7.76 -9.92 16.37
N PHE A 157 6.94 -10.95 16.47
CA PHE A 157 5.53 -10.86 16.11
C PHE A 157 4.76 -9.87 16.98
N LYS A 158 5.07 -9.79 18.27
CA LYS A 158 4.37 -8.89 19.19
C LYS A 158 4.77 -7.43 18.95
N GLU A 159 6.06 -7.19 18.76
CA GLU A 159 6.58 -5.85 18.48
C GLU A 159 6.01 -5.33 17.17
N TRP A 160 5.99 -6.16 16.13
CA TRP A 160 5.38 -5.82 14.85
C TRP A 160 3.90 -5.45 14.98
N ILE A 161 3.10 -6.24 15.74
CA ILE A 161 1.69 -5.93 15.96
C ILE A 161 1.52 -4.62 16.74
N ASP A 162 2.35 -4.34 17.73
CA ASP A 162 2.28 -3.08 18.49
C ASP A 162 2.58 -1.87 17.63
N GLU A 163 3.54 -1.98 16.70
CA GLU A 163 3.78 -0.95 15.69
C GLU A 163 2.56 -0.75 14.77
N CYS A 164 1.97 -1.84 14.27
CA CYS A 164 0.76 -1.77 13.45
C CYS A 164 -0.37 -1.04 14.18
N ILE A 165 -0.68 -1.44 15.41
CA ILE A 165 -1.74 -0.82 16.23
C ILE A 165 -1.45 0.66 16.45
N THR A 166 -0.19 1.01 16.74
CA THR A 166 0.23 2.40 16.95
C THR A 166 -0.01 3.27 15.71
N ILE A 167 0.25 2.74 14.52
CA ILE A 167 0.03 3.46 13.26
C ILE A 167 -1.46 3.55 12.95
N ILE A 168 -2.22 2.47 13.12
CA ILE A 168 -3.67 2.42 12.91
C ILE A 168 -4.39 3.43 13.82
N ASP A 169 -3.96 3.57 15.07
CA ASP A 169 -4.56 4.50 16.02
C ASP A 169 -4.35 5.98 15.67
N LYS A 170 -3.36 6.29 14.83
CA LYS A 170 -3.13 7.65 14.28
C LYS A 170 -4.07 8.02 13.14
N VAL A 171 -4.69 7.04 12.48
CA VAL A 171 -5.58 7.30 11.34
C VAL A 171 -6.80 8.09 11.79
N ASP A 172 -7.24 9.05 10.95
CA ASP A 172 -8.36 9.96 11.20
C ASP A 172 -9.60 9.25 11.78
N LYS A 173 -9.87 9.50 13.07
CA LYS A 173 -10.98 8.90 13.82
C LYS A 173 -12.35 9.51 13.47
N THR A 174 -12.37 10.58 12.68
CA THR A 174 -13.64 11.19 12.20
C THR A 174 -14.22 10.42 11.02
N LYS A 175 -13.44 9.49 10.45
CA LYS A 175 -13.84 8.63 9.34
C LYS A 175 -13.82 7.18 9.77
N ASP A 176 -14.82 6.45 9.32
CA ASP A 176 -14.91 5.02 9.59
C ASP A 176 -13.96 4.23 8.67
N PHE A 177 -12.76 3.94 9.18
CA PHE A 177 -11.82 2.98 8.62
C PHE A 177 -11.88 1.62 9.34
N ARG A 178 -12.89 1.38 10.18
CA ARG A 178 -13.04 0.15 10.97
C ARG A 178 -11.91 -0.06 11.99
N GLN A 179 -11.21 1.03 12.41
CA GLN A 179 -10.02 0.96 13.25
C GLN A 179 -10.23 0.12 14.50
N LYS A 180 -11.38 0.29 15.18
CA LYS A 180 -11.70 -0.45 16.42
C LYS A 180 -11.70 -1.96 16.19
N GLU A 181 -12.43 -2.41 15.16
CA GLU A 181 -12.52 -3.84 14.80
C GLU A 181 -11.17 -4.41 14.40
N ILE A 182 -10.40 -3.67 13.60
CA ILE A 182 -9.07 -4.07 13.16
C ILE A 182 -8.13 -4.22 14.36
N ILE A 183 -8.09 -3.24 15.26
CA ILE A 183 -7.24 -3.27 16.46
C ILE A 183 -7.62 -4.44 17.36
N GLU A 184 -8.92 -4.70 17.56
CA GLU A 184 -9.40 -5.84 18.35
C GLU A 184 -8.93 -7.18 17.76
N GLN A 185 -8.93 -7.33 16.44
CA GLN A 185 -8.42 -8.53 15.78
C GLN A 185 -6.91 -8.68 15.95
N TRP A 186 -6.13 -7.61 15.78
CA TRP A 186 -4.68 -7.63 16.01
C TRP A 186 -4.33 -7.99 17.46
N HIS A 187 -5.04 -7.44 18.44
CA HIS A 187 -4.86 -7.84 19.84
C HIS A 187 -5.17 -9.31 20.08
N LYS A 188 -6.23 -9.84 19.47
CA LYS A 188 -6.60 -11.26 19.60
C LYS A 188 -5.49 -12.18 19.13
N ILE A 189 -4.93 -11.95 17.92
CA ILE A 189 -3.87 -12.79 17.40
C ILE A 189 -2.54 -12.62 18.15
N LYS A 190 -2.24 -11.41 18.62
CA LYS A 190 -1.07 -11.15 19.47
C LYS A 190 -1.05 -12.01 20.73
N ASN A 191 -2.21 -12.20 21.36
CA ASN A 191 -2.34 -12.98 22.58
C ASN A 191 -2.26 -14.49 22.37
N THR A 192 -2.52 -14.97 21.13
CA THR A 192 -2.47 -16.40 20.81
C THR A 192 -1.11 -16.90 20.37
N ASN A 193 -0.20 -16.00 19.96
CA ASN A 193 1.08 -16.34 19.32
C ASN A 193 2.26 -15.81 20.13
N ILE A 194 2.52 -16.47 21.27
CA ILE A 194 3.63 -16.09 22.17
C ILE A 194 4.96 -16.59 21.58
N ASN A 195 5.98 -15.70 21.49
CA ASN A 195 7.32 -15.99 20.98
C ASN A 195 7.40 -16.40 19.51
N MET A 196 6.44 -15.98 18.68
CA MET A 196 6.49 -16.20 17.23
C MET A 196 7.34 -15.14 16.53
N LYS A 197 8.05 -15.55 15.51
CA LYS A 197 8.66 -14.64 14.51
C LYS A 197 7.75 -14.56 13.28
N ILE A 198 7.78 -13.43 12.61
CA ILE A 198 7.10 -13.23 11.34
C ILE A 198 8.12 -12.90 10.26
N HIS A 199 8.02 -13.58 9.12
CA HIS A 199 8.90 -13.36 7.99
C HIS A 199 8.43 -12.21 7.12
N TYR A 200 9.38 -11.49 6.53
CA TYR A 200 9.11 -10.46 5.54
C TYR A 200 10.12 -10.48 4.40
N ILE A 201 9.72 -9.92 3.29
CA ILE A 201 10.60 -9.47 2.20
C ILE A 201 10.36 -7.98 1.96
N THR A 202 11.38 -7.28 1.51
CA THR A 202 11.26 -5.88 1.04
C THR A 202 11.51 -5.85 -0.46
N LEU A 203 10.53 -5.35 -1.20
CA LEU A 203 10.61 -5.16 -2.64
C LEU A 203 10.94 -3.71 -2.97
N GLN A 204 11.86 -3.49 -3.89
CA GLN A 204 11.99 -2.22 -4.59
C GLN A 204 11.21 -2.33 -5.91
N LEU A 205 10.21 -1.45 -6.08
CA LEU A 205 9.33 -1.41 -7.25
C LEU A 205 9.54 -0.10 -8.00
N HIS A 206 9.87 -0.16 -9.28
CA HIS A 206 9.80 1.00 -10.18
C HIS A 206 8.60 0.83 -11.11
N VAL A 207 7.65 1.75 -11.06
CA VAL A 207 6.32 1.58 -11.66
C VAL A 207 5.82 2.84 -12.36
N GLY A 208 4.94 2.65 -13.34
CA GLY A 208 4.23 3.73 -14.01
C GLY A 208 3.08 4.32 -13.17
N SER A 209 2.49 5.37 -13.71
CA SER A 209 1.30 5.98 -13.12
C SER A 209 0.12 5.01 -13.10
N GLY A 210 -0.66 5.09 -12.04
CA GLY A 210 -1.86 4.26 -11.86
C GLY A 210 -1.61 2.89 -11.26
N PHE A 211 -0.36 2.50 -11.05
CA PHE A 211 0.00 1.23 -10.43
C PHE A 211 -0.51 1.16 -8.97
N PHE A 212 -1.19 0.08 -8.63
CA PHE A 212 -1.66 -0.22 -7.28
C PHE A 212 -0.73 -1.25 -6.62
N VAL A 213 0.13 -0.79 -5.72
CA VAL A 213 1.09 -1.65 -5.01
C VAL A 213 0.38 -2.77 -4.27
N ARG A 214 -0.68 -2.46 -3.53
CA ARG A 214 -1.45 -3.46 -2.76
C ARG A 214 -2.09 -4.51 -3.67
N GLN A 215 -2.63 -4.10 -4.83
CA GLN A 215 -3.19 -5.06 -5.79
C GLN A 215 -2.11 -5.96 -6.38
N TYR A 216 -0.92 -5.43 -6.64
CA TYR A 216 0.20 -6.24 -7.12
C TYR A 216 0.60 -7.34 -6.13
N ILE A 217 0.67 -7.01 -4.84
CA ILE A 217 0.97 -8.00 -3.80
C ILE A 217 -0.19 -9.02 -3.63
N ARG A 218 -1.45 -8.57 -3.76
CA ARG A 218 -2.61 -9.47 -3.79
C ARG A 218 -2.52 -10.45 -4.95
N ASP A 219 -2.22 -9.98 -6.16
CA ASP A 219 -2.14 -10.82 -7.37
C ASP A 219 -1.04 -11.89 -7.22
N ILE A 220 0.13 -11.51 -6.66
CA ILE A 220 1.19 -12.48 -6.33
C ILE A 220 0.69 -13.47 -5.28
N SER A 221 0.12 -13.01 -4.17
CA SER A 221 -0.42 -13.84 -3.09
C SER A 221 -1.40 -14.89 -3.61
N ASP A 222 -2.34 -14.46 -4.46
CA ASP A 222 -3.36 -15.35 -5.05
C ASP A 222 -2.73 -16.36 -6.03
N THR A 223 -1.69 -15.94 -6.78
CA THR A 223 -1.00 -16.79 -7.75
C THR A 223 -0.19 -17.89 -7.06
N ILE A 224 0.55 -17.55 -6.01
CA ILE A 224 1.42 -18.52 -5.31
C ILE A 224 0.70 -19.28 -4.19
N GLY A 225 -0.53 -18.87 -3.83
CA GLY A 225 -1.32 -19.49 -2.76
C GLY A 225 -0.79 -19.24 -1.35
N ILE A 226 0.06 -18.23 -1.17
CA ILE A 226 0.66 -17.83 0.11
C ILE A 226 0.06 -16.51 0.54
N PRO A 227 -0.52 -16.40 1.76
CA PRO A 227 -1.02 -15.13 2.27
C PRO A 227 0.09 -14.09 2.37
N LEU A 228 -0.10 -12.95 1.71
CA LEU A 228 0.80 -11.81 1.72
C LEU A 228 0.02 -10.53 1.98
N MET A 229 0.64 -9.56 2.66
CA MET A 229 0.12 -8.21 2.77
C MET A 229 1.23 -7.17 2.88
N CYS A 230 0.94 -5.94 2.47
CA CYS A 230 1.84 -4.81 2.64
C CYS A 230 1.85 -4.35 4.10
N TYR A 231 3.02 -4.36 4.73
CA TYR A 231 3.22 -3.76 6.05
C TYR A 231 3.64 -2.30 5.95
N ASP A 232 4.65 -2.02 5.14
CA ASP A 232 5.12 -0.66 4.88
C ASP A 232 5.18 -0.42 3.37
N ILE A 233 4.61 0.68 2.93
CA ILE A 233 4.67 1.14 1.54
C ILE A 233 5.34 2.51 1.56
N HIS A 234 6.62 2.55 1.25
CA HIS A 234 7.44 3.75 1.23
C HIS A 234 7.69 4.23 -0.19
N ARG A 235 7.09 5.34 -0.59
CA ARG A 235 7.41 5.98 -1.88
C ARG A 235 8.68 6.80 -1.75
N THR A 236 9.79 6.28 -2.30
CA THR A 236 11.13 6.87 -2.17
C THR A 236 11.40 7.95 -3.20
N SER A 237 10.80 7.83 -4.41
CA SER A 237 10.98 8.84 -5.45
C SER A 237 9.80 8.92 -6.41
N ILE A 238 9.76 10.06 -7.12
CA ILE A 238 8.89 10.30 -8.28
C ILE A 238 9.78 10.90 -9.36
N SER A 239 9.74 10.34 -10.57
CA SER A 239 10.64 10.72 -11.67
C SER A 239 9.87 11.10 -12.94
N PHE A 240 10.42 12.11 -13.63
CA PHE A 240 9.96 12.54 -14.95
C PHE A 240 10.42 11.59 -16.03
#